data_161f102876bc2670ecc7caabc64739b3
#
_entry.id   161f102876bc2670ecc7caabc64739b3
#
_cell.length_a   1.000
_cell.length_b   1.000
_cell.length_c   1.000
_cell.angle_alpha   90.00
_cell.angle_beta   90.00
_cell.angle_gamma   90.00
#
_symmetry.space_group_name_H-M   'P 1'
#
loop_
_entity.id
_entity.type
_entity.pdbx_description
1 polymer ?
#
loop_
_entity_poly.entity_id
_entity_poly.type
_entity_poly.pdbx_seq_one_letter_code
_entity_poly.pdbx_strand_id
1 'polypeptide(L)'
;MKSKKIFAVALACMMTVGSFAGCKKKSDSSDTTASSGSDTTASESQSESATDSSTEGTTAATEASTYGADEISDYTFLAFMANKEINDGNDIQEELAKRTGVRIKETWNANQEAGEAVGTMIASGDLPDFIDGGNGCKMLAENDCLVAWDDYLADPAYAQLKEMFTDKQWELFRQADGHIYWANVFGKTYGEPKSRGHNDEAFWVQVRVLEDANYPVIETLDEYFALLENYAKKYPKNEDGTDVIPYTALCEGWRYFCIENAPEFLDGYPNDGSVIVNLDDPNKPTIQDYNTTPTAKMYFKKLNEVYNAGIMDPEFATMDYDGYIAKLASGAVLGMCDQNWDFAQINNTFIEKGFDKKGYNYVPLGLVAQKGQTKNQWHAYADVPNVSSGIAVTTKCKDPDKAFKFLNTCLDQDIHDLRFWGIKDVDYLVDENGMYYRTEEMRQNWQSDAYLAKHVCTYSYFPQWGGTSRDGKNAMKPGDQESEFFATLSEPLKKAFDAYGYTSYGDFLRSEKITELGFWYPMYSHSNDMDTTTDYGMAWSRMGDCKHEWLPKVVISKDFESDWEKYQKAYKDCKPEVFLEEMQKELDRRVALSK
;
A
#
# COMPACT_ATOMS: atom_id res chain seq x y z
N MET A 1 -47.13 27.77 -24.37
CA MET A 1 -46.65 29.18 -24.34
C MET A 1 -46.08 29.50 -22.97
N LYS A 2 -44.91 30.16 -22.94
CA LYS A 2 -44.11 30.65 -21.78
C LYS A 2 -43.20 29.58 -21.20
N SER A 3 -41.97 29.70 -21.16
CA SER A 3 -40.80 30.44 -21.66
C SER A 3 -39.63 30.05 -20.75
N LYS A 4 -38.59 29.54 -21.40
CA LYS A 4 -37.30 29.14 -20.79
C LYS A 4 -36.63 30.36 -20.14
N LYS A 5 -36.01 30.19 -19.00
CA LYS A 5 -34.95 31.07 -18.51
C LYS A 5 -33.71 30.23 -18.20
N ILE A 6 -32.72 30.42 -19.06
CA ILE A 6 -31.33 30.00 -18.93
C ILE A 6 -30.67 31.02 -17.99
N PHE A 7 -29.99 30.55 -16.96
CA PHE A 7 -29.03 31.35 -16.19
C PHE A 7 -27.62 30.87 -16.54
N ALA A 8 -26.93 31.65 -17.35
CA ALA A 8 -25.49 31.56 -17.52
C ALA A 8 -24.84 32.44 -16.43
N VAL A 9 -23.96 31.85 -15.61
CA VAL A 9 -23.07 32.61 -14.72
C VAL A 9 -21.68 32.57 -15.34
N ALA A 10 -21.25 33.73 -15.85
CA ALA A 10 -19.89 33.97 -16.30
C ALA A 10 -19.02 34.28 -15.08
N LEU A 11 -17.96 33.50 -14.85
CA LEU A 11 -16.93 33.78 -13.86
C LEU A 11 -15.81 34.58 -14.53
N ALA A 12 -15.65 35.84 -14.13
CA ALA A 12 -14.58 36.72 -14.60
C ALA A 12 -13.33 36.52 -13.75
N CYS A 13 -12.22 36.16 -14.41
CA CYS A 13 -10.87 36.19 -13.86
C CYS A 13 -10.44 37.62 -13.54
N MET A 14 -10.03 37.89 -12.31
CA MET A 14 -9.17 39.03 -11.98
C MET A 14 -7.78 38.53 -11.58
N MET A 15 -6.82 38.73 -12.47
CA MET A 15 -5.40 38.70 -12.17
C MET A 15 -5.03 39.97 -11.42
N THR A 16 -4.40 39.85 -10.25
CA THR A 16 -3.62 40.94 -9.66
C THR A 16 -2.16 40.51 -9.57
N VAL A 17 -1.38 41.15 -10.41
CA VAL A 17 0.09 41.14 -10.38
C VAL A 17 0.55 42.01 -9.21
N GLY A 18 1.29 41.45 -8.28
CA GLY A 18 1.98 42.17 -7.21
C GLY A 18 3.47 41.91 -7.26
N SER A 19 4.20 42.81 -7.91
CA SER A 19 5.66 42.86 -7.91
C SER A 19 6.17 43.36 -6.57
N PHE A 20 7.14 42.68 -5.96
CA PHE A 20 8.06 43.30 -5.02
C PHE A 20 9.49 42.92 -5.35
N ALA A 21 10.25 43.99 -5.63
CA ALA A 21 11.67 43.97 -5.94
C ALA A 21 12.53 43.98 -4.66
N GLY A 22 13.58 43.21 -4.68
CA GLY A 22 14.95 43.55 -4.34
C GLY A 22 15.33 43.83 -2.88
N CYS A 23 16.31 43.06 -2.40
CA CYS A 23 17.53 43.64 -1.87
C CYS A 23 18.64 42.58 -1.78
N LYS A 24 19.66 42.80 -2.63
CA LYS A 24 21.01 42.19 -2.50
C LYS A 24 21.73 42.75 -1.27
N LYS A 25 22.42 41.90 -0.52
CA LYS A 25 23.61 42.30 0.21
C LYS A 25 24.73 41.28 0.01
N LYS A 26 25.78 41.76 -0.68
CA LYS A 26 27.11 41.20 -0.74
C LYS A 26 27.87 41.46 0.57
N SER A 27 28.70 40.55 1.01
CA SER A 27 29.96 40.91 1.66
C SER A 27 31.00 39.83 1.36
N ASP A 28 32.10 40.31 0.91
CA ASP A 28 33.31 39.65 0.38
C ASP A 28 34.23 39.11 1.47
N SER A 29 35.11 38.24 0.98
CA SER A 29 36.53 38.03 1.30
C SER A 29 36.85 37.33 2.62
N SER A 30 37.84 36.47 2.72
CA SER A 30 39.14 36.37 2.05
C SER A 30 39.81 35.04 2.32
N ASP A 31 40.56 34.61 1.33
CA ASP A 31 41.76 33.76 1.28
C ASP A 31 42.49 33.36 2.57
N THR A 32 42.95 32.12 2.63
CA THR A 32 44.41 31.83 2.59
C THR A 32 44.72 30.31 2.52
N THR A 33 45.35 29.93 1.45
CA THR A 33 46.46 29.01 1.13
C THR A 33 47.18 28.25 2.25
N ALA A 34 47.47 26.95 2.02
CA ALA A 34 48.74 26.26 1.74
C ALA A 34 48.67 24.80 2.22
N SER A 35 48.81 23.81 1.32
CA SER A 35 50.03 23.19 0.77
C SER A 35 50.80 22.28 1.73
N SER A 36 50.84 21.01 1.37
CA SER A 36 51.96 20.05 1.24
C SER A 36 51.42 18.63 1.45
N GLY A 37 51.49 17.66 0.60
CA GLY A 37 52.56 17.14 -0.23
C GLY A 37 53.40 16.09 0.49
N SER A 38 53.20 14.81 0.21
CA SER A 38 54.32 13.86 0.05
C SER A 38 53.82 12.48 -0.40
N ASP A 39 54.44 12.04 -1.49
CA ASP A 39 54.48 10.69 -2.05
C ASP A 39 55.09 9.67 -1.09
N THR A 40 54.76 8.39 -1.27
CA THR A 40 55.71 7.29 -1.50
C THR A 40 54.99 5.95 -1.74
N THR A 41 55.11 5.49 -2.95
CA THR A 41 55.79 4.28 -3.52
C THR A 41 55.23 2.91 -3.18
N ALA A 42 55.01 2.21 -4.29
CA ALA A 42 54.66 0.81 -4.52
C ALA A 42 55.68 -0.20 -3.94
N SER A 43 55.18 -1.40 -3.70
CA SER A 43 56.01 -2.61 -3.84
C SER A 43 55.13 -3.81 -4.24
N GLU A 44 55.44 -4.32 -5.41
CA GLU A 44 55.01 -5.63 -5.91
C GLU A 44 55.68 -6.76 -5.15
N SER A 45 54.98 -7.90 -4.97
CA SER A 45 55.65 -9.20 -4.98
C SER A 45 54.71 -10.27 -5.45
N GLN A 46 55.06 -10.89 -6.56
CA GLN A 46 54.54 -12.14 -7.11
C GLN A 46 55.03 -13.32 -6.27
N SER A 47 54.19 -14.38 -6.18
CA SER A 47 54.72 -15.76 -6.30
C SER A 47 53.61 -16.74 -6.68
N GLU A 48 54.03 -17.66 -7.54
CA GLU A 48 53.24 -18.61 -8.34
C GLU A 48 52.72 -19.83 -7.59
N SER A 49 51.60 -20.32 -8.14
CA SER A 49 51.15 -21.68 -8.49
C SER A 49 51.25 -22.82 -7.48
N ALA A 50 50.08 -23.48 -7.34
CA ALA A 50 49.96 -24.93 -7.60
C ALA A 50 48.48 -25.31 -7.79
N THR A 51 48.24 -25.97 -8.91
CA THR A 51 47.00 -26.66 -9.35
C THR A 51 46.60 -27.76 -8.41
N ASP A 52 45.31 -27.87 -8.12
CA ASP A 52 44.65 -29.17 -8.17
C ASP A 52 43.14 -29.04 -8.46
N SER A 53 42.64 -29.95 -9.25
CA SER A 53 41.34 -29.99 -9.87
C SER A 53 40.30 -30.65 -8.97
N SER A 54 39.16 -30.00 -8.76
CA SER A 54 37.91 -30.69 -8.47
C SER A 54 36.74 -29.90 -9.09
N THR A 55 36.02 -30.62 -9.96
CA THR A 55 34.85 -30.18 -10.71
C THR A 55 33.68 -29.98 -9.76
N GLU A 56 33.25 -28.76 -9.57
CA GLU A 56 31.91 -28.44 -9.05
C GLU A 56 31.30 -27.36 -9.93
N GLY A 57 30.02 -27.56 -10.26
CA GLY A 57 29.27 -26.72 -11.17
C GLY A 57 29.17 -25.29 -10.69
N THR A 58 29.91 -24.42 -11.30
CA THR A 58 29.83 -23.00 -11.14
C THR A 58 28.69 -22.53 -12.05
N THR A 59 27.57 -22.16 -11.48
CA THR A 59 26.69 -21.17 -12.11
C THR A 59 27.50 -19.89 -12.24
N ALA A 60 27.96 -19.62 -13.44
CA ALA A 60 28.65 -18.38 -13.77
C ALA A 60 27.70 -17.23 -13.47
N ALA A 61 28.07 -16.38 -12.50
CA ALA A 61 27.53 -15.04 -12.41
C ALA A 61 27.87 -14.38 -13.75
N THR A 62 26.88 -14.17 -14.58
CA THR A 62 26.98 -13.37 -15.81
C THR A 62 27.38 -11.98 -15.31
N GLU A 63 28.55 -11.47 -15.73
CA GLU A 63 28.88 -10.07 -15.49
C GLU A 63 27.73 -9.24 -16.05
N ALA A 64 27.03 -8.51 -15.16
CA ALA A 64 25.91 -7.68 -15.55
C ALA A 64 26.40 -6.67 -16.59
N SER A 65 25.82 -6.68 -17.78
CA SER A 65 26.15 -5.70 -18.81
C SER A 65 25.83 -4.30 -18.26
N THR A 66 26.83 -3.43 -18.22
CA THR A 66 26.65 -2.04 -17.80
C THR A 66 26.44 -1.16 -19.03
N TYR A 67 25.34 -0.42 -19.04
CA TYR A 67 25.03 0.54 -20.09
C TYR A 67 25.81 1.83 -19.89
N GLY A 68 26.38 2.38 -20.95
CA GLY A 68 26.98 3.72 -20.95
C GLY A 68 25.91 4.82 -20.77
N ALA A 69 26.33 6.00 -20.35
CA ALA A 69 25.39 7.12 -20.12
C ALA A 69 24.53 7.46 -21.36
N ASP A 70 25.07 7.33 -22.55
CA ASP A 70 24.36 7.60 -23.82
C ASP A 70 23.40 6.46 -24.22
N GLU A 71 23.45 5.31 -23.55
CA GLU A 71 22.59 4.15 -23.80
C GLU A 71 21.42 4.08 -22.81
N ILE A 72 21.46 4.90 -21.74
CA ILE A 72 20.37 5.00 -20.76
C ILE A 72 19.24 5.85 -21.34
N SER A 73 18.02 5.34 -21.21
CA SER A 73 16.82 6.06 -21.63
C SER A 73 15.97 6.44 -20.42
N ASP A 74 15.53 7.69 -20.35
CA ASP A 74 14.56 8.14 -19.35
C ASP A 74 13.15 7.82 -19.84
N TYR A 75 12.37 7.19 -18.94
CA TYR A 75 10.95 6.87 -19.12
C TYR A 75 10.14 7.54 -17.99
N THR A 76 8.97 8.01 -18.33
CA THR A 76 8.03 8.63 -17.39
C THR A 76 7.07 7.58 -16.83
N PHE A 77 6.73 7.70 -15.55
CA PHE A 77 5.71 6.88 -14.88
C PHE A 77 4.76 7.77 -14.08
N LEU A 78 3.48 7.45 -14.11
CA LEU A 78 2.45 8.11 -13.31
C LEU A 78 1.61 7.08 -12.56
N ALA A 79 1.35 7.33 -11.27
CA ALA A 79 0.35 6.60 -10.48
C ALA A 79 -0.48 7.56 -9.60
N PHE A 80 -1.70 7.15 -9.27
CA PHE A 80 -2.65 7.93 -8.47
C PHE A 80 -2.63 7.51 -7.00
N MET A 81 -1.45 7.49 -6.42
CA MET A 81 -1.19 7.12 -5.02
C MET A 81 -0.16 8.07 -4.40
N ALA A 82 -0.15 8.12 -3.08
CA ALA A 82 0.92 8.81 -2.34
C ALA A 82 2.19 7.95 -2.34
N ASN A 83 3.32 8.53 -2.71
CA ASN A 83 4.63 7.94 -2.51
C ASN A 83 5.69 9.06 -2.50
N LYS A 84 6.92 8.73 -2.10
CA LYS A 84 8.04 9.66 -2.20
C LYS A 84 8.61 9.65 -3.62
N GLU A 85 8.76 10.82 -4.21
CA GLU A 85 9.45 10.96 -5.50
C GLU A 85 10.92 10.55 -5.36
N ILE A 86 11.42 9.85 -6.37
CA ILE A 86 12.84 9.54 -6.49
C ILE A 86 13.57 10.78 -7.01
N ASN A 87 14.49 11.30 -6.21
CA ASN A 87 15.25 12.49 -6.59
C ASN A 87 16.28 12.18 -7.67
N ASP A 88 16.55 13.15 -8.54
CA ASP A 88 17.64 13.08 -9.50
C ASP A 88 18.98 12.90 -8.77
N GLY A 89 19.80 11.97 -9.28
CA GLY A 89 21.08 11.60 -8.66
C GLY A 89 20.95 10.67 -7.45
N ASN A 90 19.81 9.97 -7.31
CA ASN A 90 19.67 8.87 -6.38
C ASN A 90 20.60 7.72 -6.77
N ASP A 91 21.47 7.29 -5.82
CA ASP A 91 22.55 6.34 -6.08
C ASP A 91 22.06 4.99 -6.61
N ILE A 92 20.97 4.45 -6.03
CA ILE A 92 20.37 3.17 -6.49
C ILE A 92 19.67 3.35 -7.82
N GLN A 93 18.97 4.46 -8.07
CA GLN A 93 18.37 4.75 -9.37
C GLN A 93 19.42 4.77 -10.48
N GLU A 94 20.55 5.44 -10.25
CA GLU A 94 21.64 5.50 -11.21
C GLU A 94 22.30 4.14 -11.43
N GLU A 95 22.46 3.33 -10.37
CA GLU A 95 22.98 1.98 -10.49
C GLU A 95 22.00 1.06 -11.26
N LEU A 96 20.68 1.16 -10.99
CA LEU A 96 19.64 0.48 -11.77
C LEU A 96 19.69 0.90 -13.25
N ALA A 97 19.83 2.20 -13.52
CA ALA A 97 19.90 2.71 -14.88
C ALA A 97 21.12 2.15 -15.64
N LYS A 98 22.28 2.03 -14.98
CA LYS A 98 23.47 1.40 -15.57
C LYS A 98 23.27 -0.09 -15.86
N ARG A 99 22.54 -0.82 -15.00
CA ARG A 99 22.31 -2.26 -15.18
C ARG A 99 21.19 -2.58 -16.15
N THR A 100 20.18 -1.72 -16.24
CA THR A 100 18.96 -1.97 -17.04
C THR A 100 18.91 -1.16 -18.33
N GLY A 101 19.69 -0.09 -18.46
CA GLY A 101 19.59 0.89 -19.55
C GLY A 101 18.37 1.81 -19.45
N VAL A 102 17.64 1.79 -18.32
CA VAL A 102 16.40 2.56 -18.11
C VAL A 102 16.45 3.31 -16.78
N ARG A 103 16.08 4.59 -16.81
CA ARG A 103 15.83 5.41 -15.62
C ARG A 103 14.36 5.84 -15.65
N ILE A 104 13.64 5.62 -14.54
CA ILE A 104 12.24 6.01 -14.43
C ILE A 104 12.14 7.38 -13.74
N LYS A 105 11.34 8.27 -14.32
CA LYS A 105 10.92 9.54 -13.73
C LYS A 105 9.50 9.37 -13.22
N GLU A 106 9.38 9.14 -11.91
CA GLU A 106 8.11 8.89 -11.25
C GLU A 106 7.35 10.19 -10.97
N THR A 107 6.03 10.13 -11.12
CA THR A 107 5.08 11.15 -10.66
C THR A 107 3.99 10.49 -9.86
N TRP A 108 3.72 11.02 -8.67
CA TRP A 108 2.71 10.51 -7.74
C TRP A 108 1.60 11.54 -7.57
N ASN A 109 0.35 11.15 -7.76
CA ASN A 109 -0.79 12.05 -7.78
C ASN A 109 -1.90 11.56 -6.81
N ALA A 110 -1.66 11.71 -5.52
CA ALA A 110 -2.49 11.19 -4.45
C ALA A 110 -3.87 11.87 -4.31
N ASN A 111 -3.96 13.14 -4.74
CA ASN A 111 -5.11 14.01 -4.47
C ASN A 111 -6.01 14.18 -5.70
N GLN A 112 -5.91 13.29 -6.69
CA GLN A 112 -6.70 13.34 -7.90
C GLN A 112 -7.39 12.00 -8.15
N GLU A 113 -8.67 12.02 -8.49
CA GLU A 113 -9.39 10.83 -8.91
C GLU A 113 -8.83 10.31 -10.24
N ALA A 114 -8.41 9.05 -10.25
CA ALA A 114 -7.71 8.44 -11.37
C ALA A 114 -8.56 8.44 -12.65
N GLY A 115 -9.84 8.08 -12.56
CA GLY A 115 -10.73 8.04 -13.72
C GLY A 115 -10.92 9.40 -14.40
N GLU A 116 -11.07 10.48 -13.62
CA GLU A 116 -11.19 11.85 -14.19
C GLU A 116 -9.88 12.31 -14.83
N ALA A 117 -8.76 12.05 -14.18
CA ALA A 117 -7.44 12.40 -14.69
C ALA A 117 -7.12 11.64 -15.97
N VAL A 118 -7.33 10.33 -15.99
CA VAL A 118 -7.16 9.46 -17.17
C VAL A 118 -8.04 9.93 -18.31
N GLY A 119 -9.31 10.26 -18.07
CA GLY A 119 -10.21 10.82 -19.10
C GLY A 119 -9.65 12.09 -19.73
N THR A 120 -9.05 12.98 -18.94
CA THR A 120 -8.39 14.21 -19.42
C THR A 120 -7.14 13.88 -20.24
N MET A 121 -6.33 12.93 -19.81
CA MET A 121 -5.12 12.48 -20.51
C MET A 121 -5.44 11.84 -21.86
N ILE A 122 -6.49 11.00 -21.92
CA ILE A 122 -6.98 10.42 -23.18
C ILE A 122 -7.41 11.54 -24.14
N ALA A 123 -8.19 12.51 -23.66
CA ALA A 123 -8.67 13.62 -24.50
C ALA A 123 -7.55 14.53 -25.02
N SER A 124 -6.49 14.74 -24.23
CA SER A 124 -5.31 15.54 -24.63
C SER A 124 -4.30 14.75 -25.46
N GLY A 125 -4.31 13.42 -25.35
CA GLY A 125 -3.30 12.53 -25.92
C GLY A 125 -1.93 12.63 -25.24
N ASP A 126 -1.85 13.23 -24.07
CA ASP A 126 -0.63 13.37 -23.25
C ASP A 126 -0.58 12.26 -22.21
N LEU A 127 0.12 11.17 -22.54
CA LEU A 127 0.27 9.98 -21.71
C LEU A 127 1.76 9.76 -21.36
N PRO A 128 2.08 9.32 -20.15
CA PRO A 128 3.43 8.89 -19.79
C PRO A 128 3.82 7.59 -20.52
N ASP A 129 5.09 7.17 -20.39
CA ASP A 129 5.54 5.88 -20.94
C ASP A 129 4.93 4.69 -20.19
N PHE A 130 4.91 4.77 -18.85
CA PHE A 130 4.26 3.80 -17.96
C PHE A 130 3.16 4.48 -17.14
N ILE A 131 2.10 3.75 -16.85
CA ILE A 131 1.01 4.25 -16.01
C ILE A 131 0.43 3.12 -15.14
N ASP A 132 0.11 3.42 -13.89
CA ASP A 132 -0.94 2.72 -13.16
C ASP A 132 -2.16 3.64 -13.12
N GLY A 133 -3.12 3.35 -13.96
CA GLY A 133 -4.31 4.20 -14.16
C GLY A 133 -5.37 4.06 -13.07
N GLY A 134 -5.13 3.25 -12.03
CA GLY A 134 -6.15 2.97 -11.02
C GLY A 134 -7.46 2.50 -11.67
N ASN A 135 -8.59 3.06 -11.25
CA ASN A 135 -9.91 2.79 -11.85
C ASN A 135 -10.08 3.31 -13.30
N GLY A 136 -9.08 4.01 -13.84
CA GLY A 136 -9.02 4.44 -15.25
C GLY A 136 -8.33 3.43 -16.18
N CYS A 137 -7.73 2.33 -15.69
CA CYS A 137 -7.02 1.36 -16.53
C CYS A 137 -7.88 0.80 -17.67
N LYS A 138 -9.10 0.41 -17.37
CA LYS A 138 -10.06 -0.07 -18.38
C LYS A 138 -10.38 0.98 -19.44
N MET A 139 -10.57 2.23 -19.02
CA MET A 139 -10.82 3.34 -19.95
C MET A 139 -9.63 3.58 -20.89
N LEU A 140 -8.38 3.46 -20.40
CA LEU A 140 -7.18 3.52 -21.23
C LEU A 140 -7.15 2.39 -22.28
N ALA A 141 -7.48 1.17 -21.90
CA ALA A 141 -7.53 0.03 -22.81
C ALA A 141 -8.63 0.21 -23.88
N GLU A 142 -9.84 0.57 -23.48
CA GLU A 142 -10.99 0.81 -24.38
C GLU A 142 -10.78 1.96 -25.38
N ASN A 143 -9.83 2.87 -25.12
CA ASN A 143 -9.47 3.98 -26.01
C ASN A 143 -8.13 3.78 -26.73
N ASP A 144 -7.67 2.53 -26.89
CA ASP A 144 -6.43 2.16 -27.60
C ASP A 144 -5.18 2.92 -27.09
N CYS A 145 -5.13 3.21 -25.79
CA CYS A 145 -4.04 3.96 -25.17
C CYS A 145 -2.91 3.09 -24.62
N LEU A 146 -3.11 1.76 -24.55
CA LEU A 146 -2.18 0.81 -23.94
C LEU A 146 -1.63 -0.18 -24.95
N VAL A 147 -0.41 -0.65 -24.71
CA VAL A 147 0.25 -1.72 -25.48
C VAL A 147 -0.17 -3.07 -24.88
N ALA A 148 -0.62 -3.99 -25.75
CA ALA A 148 -0.97 -5.34 -25.33
C ALA A 148 0.26 -6.14 -24.87
N TRP A 149 0.10 -6.93 -23.80
CA TRP A 149 1.16 -7.74 -23.21
C TRP A 149 1.29 -9.13 -23.87
N ASP A 150 0.29 -9.56 -24.64
CA ASP A 150 0.15 -10.93 -25.12
C ASP A 150 1.41 -11.46 -25.85
N ASP A 151 1.96 -10.69 -26.77
CA ASP A 151 3.16 -11.08 -27.54
C ASP A 151 4.39 -11.18 -26.63
N TYR A 152 4.55 -10.29 -25.67
CA TYR A 152 5.64 -10.32 -24.69
C TYR A 152 5.50 -11.51 -23.73
N LEU A 153 4.29 -11.82 -23.26
CA LEU A 153 4.04 -12.99 -22.40
C LEU A 153 4.21 -14.32 -23.14
N ALA A 154 4.10 -14.33 -24.47
CA ALA A 154 4.35 -15.50 -25.30
C ALA A 154 5.83 -15.70 -25.65
N ASP A 155 6.66 -14.65 -25.58
CA ASP A 155 8.08 -14.70 -25.92
C ASP A 155 8.91 -15.19 -24.72
N PRO A 156 9.69 -16.27 -24.86
CA PRO A 156 10.60 -16.77 -23.82
C PRO A 156 11.62 -15.74 -23.29
N ALA A 157 11.91 -14.67 -24.04
CA ALA A 157 12.78 -13.59 -23.60
C ALA A 157 12.21 -12.82 -22.39
N TYR A 158 10.90 -12.93 -22.15
CA TYR A 158 10.18 -12.28 -21.02
C TYR A 158 9.63 -13.31 -20.02
N ALA A 159 10.33 -14.44 -19.86
CA ALA A 159 9.86 -15.55 -19.03
C ALA A 159 9.58 -15.17 -17.57
N GLN A 160 10.31 -14.22 -17.00
CA GLN A 160 10.11 -13.79 -15.62
C GLN A 160 8.79 -13.01 -15.44
N LEU A 161 8.40 -12.18 -16.42
CA LEU A 161 7.07 -11.56 -16.42
C LEU A 161 5.97 -12.62 -16.49
N LYS A 162 6.14 -13.61 -17.38
CA LYS A 162 5.19 -14.71 -17.49
C LYS A 162 5.06 -15.51 -16.18
N GLU A 163 6.17 -15.72 -15.47
CA GLU A 163 6.25 -16.46 -14.21
C GLU A 163 5.48 -15.77 -13.06
N MET A 164 5.24 -14.44 -13.12
CA MET A 164 4.53 -13.71 -12.08
C MET A 164 3.15 -14.28 -11.77
N PHE A 165 2.47 -14.81 -12.79
CA PHE A 165 1.13 -15.36 -12.65
C PHE A 165 1.00 -16.67 -13.40
N THR A 166 0.17 -17.56 -12.88
CA THR A 166 -0.26 -18.77 -13.60
C THR A 166 -1.09 -18.40 -14.83
N ASP A 167 -1.20 -19.30 -15.80
CA ASP A 167 -2.02 -19.05 -16.99
C ASP A 167 -3.47 -18.68 -16.63
N LYS A 168 -4.06 -19.34 -15.60
CA LYS A 168 -5.40 -19.00 -15.11
C LYS A 168 -5.49 -17.61 -14.49
N GLN A 169 -4.44 -17.17 -13.79
CA GLN A 169 -4.38 -15.82 -13.22
C GLN A 169 -4.21 -14.76 -14.31
N TRP A 170 -3.41 -15.02 -15.34
CA TRP A 170 -3.30 -14.14 -16.51
C TRP A 170 -4.65 -13.97 -17.24
N GLU A 171 -5.48 -15.04 -17.31
CA GLU A 171 -6.83 -14.93 -17.88
C GLU A 171 -7.77 -14.01 -17.09
N LEU A 172 -7.51 -13.74 -15.79
CA LEU A 172 -8.28 -12.76 -15.04
C LEU A 172 -8.03 -11.32 -15.50
N PHE A 173 -6.84 -11.02 -16.03
CA PHE A 173 -6.49 -9.69 -16.57
C PHE A 173 -7.03 -9.46 -17.98
N ARG A 174 -7.47 -10.52 -18.68
CA ARG A 174 -7.89 -10.42 -20.07
C ARG A 174 -9.14 -9.58 -20.22
N GLN A 175 -9.03 -8.55 -21.04
CA GLN A 175 -10.12 -7.62 -21.31
C GLN A 175 -11.11 -8.20 -22.36
N ALA A 176 -12.24 -7.52 -22.57
CA ALA A 176 -13.31 -7.99 -23.45
C ALA A 176 -12.89 -8.14 -24.93
N ASP A 177 -11.87 -7.41 -25.37
CA ASP A 177 -11.28 -7.52 -26.70
C ASP A 177 -10.33 -8.71 -26.88
N GLY A 178 -10.05 -9.45 -25.79
CA GLY A 178 -9.20 -10.63 -25.77
C GLY A 178 -7.74 -10.36 -25.46
N HIS A 179 -7.35 -9.15 -25.04
CA HIS A 179 -5.97 -8.77 -24.74
C HIS A 179 -5.73 -8.48 -23.26
N ILE A 180 -4.46 -8.56 -22.84
CA ILE A 180 -3.97 -8.18 -21.52
C ILE A 180 -3.18 -6.89 -21.68
N TYR A 181 -3.47 -5.86 -20.84
CA TYR A 181 -2.87 -4.54 -20.98
C TYR A 181 -2.07 -4.08 -19.76
N TRP A 182 -2.26 -4.69 -18.59
CA TRP A 182 -1.55 -4.37 -17.36
C TRP A 182 -1.35 -5.59 -16.50
N ALA A 183 -0.46 -5.47 -15.52
CA ALA A 183 -0.25 -6.46 -14.49
C ALA A 183 -0.17 -5.81 -13.12
N ASN A 184 -0.89 -6.35 -12.13
CA ASN A 184 -0.69 -5.97 -10.75
C ASN A 184 0.67 -6.50 -10.25
N VAL A 185 1.42 -5.65 -9.55
CA VAL A 185 2.80 -5.95 -9.13
C VAL A 185 2.93 -6.21 -7.64
N PHE A 186 1.82 -6.14 -6.90
CA PHE A 186 1.77 -6.35 -5.47
C PHE A 186 1.28 -7.74 -5.08
N GLY A 187 1.65 -8.16 -3.88
CA GLY A 187 1.11 -9.35 -3.26
C GLY A 187 1.65 -10.68 -3.78
N LYS A 188 2.51 -10.68 -4.81
CA LYS A 188 3.08 -11.93 -5.37
C LYS A 188 4.21 -12.45 -4.50
N THR A 189 4.14 -13.74 -4.17
CA THR A 189 5.12 -14.43 -3.35
C THR A 189 5.91 -15.40 -4.20
N TYR A 190 7.24 -15.36 -4.09
CA TYR A 190 8.15 -16.36 -4.64
C TYR A 190 8.59 -17.30 -3.51
N GLY A 191 8.54 -18.60 -3.76
CA GLY A 191 8.89 -19.60 -2.75
C GLY A 191 7.96 -19.53 -1.51
N GLU A 192 8.54 -19.68 -0.32
CA GLU A 192 7.78 -19.67 0.91
C GLU A 192 7.47 -18.24 1.40
N PRO A 193 6.25 -17.96 1.89
CA PRO A 193 5.93 -16.68 2.52
C PRO A 193 6.83 -16.41 3.73
N LYS A 194 7.34 -15.18 3.85
CA LYS A 194 8.21 -14.75 4.97
C LYS A 194 7.71 -13.49 5.67
N SER A 195 6.57 -12.94 5.27
CA SER A 195 6.10 -11.67 5.83
C SER A 195 5.92 -11.72 7.35
N ARG A 196 6.54 -10.76 8.03
CA ARG A 196 6.41 -10.51 9.47
C ARG A 196 5.51 -9.29 9.75
N GLY A 197 5.28 -8.49 8.73
CA GLY A 197 4.39 -7.34 8.78
C GLY A 197 2.92 -7.74 8.67
N HIS A 198 2.06 -6.78 8.97
CA HIS A 198 0.65 -6.80 8.58
C HIS A 198 0.40 -5.50 7.83
N ASN A 199 0.09 -5.60 6.55
CA ASN A 199 -0.07 -4.44 5.68
C ASN A 199 -1.53 -4.12 5.37
N ASP A 200 -2.43 -4.98 5.80
CA ASP A 200 -3.86 -4.91 5.57
C ASP A 200 -4.59 -4.18 6.71
N GLU A 201 -5.91 -4.15 6.65
CA GLU A 201 -6.77 -3.45 7.61
C GLU A 201 -6.77 -4.12 8.99
N ALA A 202 -6.82 -3.29 10.04
CA ALA A 202 -6.98 -3.72 11.41
C ALA A 202 -7.47 -2.57 12.30
N PHE A 203 -7.89 -2.89 13.52
CA PHE A 203 -7.97 -1.90 14.59
C PHE A 203 -6.58 -1.70 15.19
N TRP A 204 -5.99 -0.55 14.97
CA TRP A 204 -4.65 -0.24 15.45
C TRP A 204 -4.68 0.42 16.82
N VAL A 205 -3.67 0.15 17.65
CA VAL A 205 -3.52 0.78 18.96
C VAL A 205 -2.05 1.07 19.24
N GLN A 206 -1.76 2.24 19.86
CA GLN A 206 -0.39 2.54 20.27
C GLN A 206 0.08 1.58 21.36
N VAL A 207 1.31 1.09 21.25
CA VAL A 207 1.90 0.11 22.20
C VAL A 207 1.88 0.60 23.64
N ARG A 208 2.12 1.91 23.88
CA ARG A 208 2.08 2.51 25.22
C ARG A 208 0.74 2.33 25.93
N VAL A 209 -0.35 2.24 25.16
CA VAL A 209 -1.70 2.02 25.71
C VAL A 209 -1.84 0.58 26.23
N LEU A 210 -1.29 -0.38 25.50
CA LEU A 210 -1.23 -1.79 25.93
C LEU A 210 -0.30 -1.97 27.11
N GLU A 211 0.88 -1.31 27.11
CA GLU A 211 1.86 -1.37 28.20
C GLU A 211 1.25 -0.82 29.51
N ASP A 212 0.56 0.34 29.47
CA ASP A 212 -0.09 0.93 30.65
C ASP A 212 -1.17 0.01 31.25
N ALA A 213 -1.84 -0.78 30.41
CA ALA A 213 -2.84 -1.75 30.81
C ALA A 213 -2.26 -3.15 31.12
N ASN A 214 -0.93 -3.30 31.11
CA ASN A 214 -0.21 -4.58 31.32
C ASN A 214 -0.56 -5.64 30.28
N TYR A 215 -0.61 -5.25 29.00
CA TYR A 215 -0.77 -6.10 27.82
C TYR A 215 -2.01 -7.01 27.84
N PRO A 216 -3.23 -6.46 28.00
CA PRO A 216 -4.44 -7.26 28.03
C PRO A 216 -4.76 -7.84 26.65
N VAL A 217 -5.45 -8.97 26.64
CA VAL A 217 -6.07 -9.50 25.42
C VAL A 217 -7.35 -8.71 25.14
N ILE A 218 -7.43 -8.08 23.97
CA ILE A 218 -8.56 -7.27 23.52
C ILE A 218 -9.25 -8.03 22.39
N GLU A 219 -10.54 -8.33 22.55
CA GLU A 219 -11.31 -9.14 21.59
C GLU A 219 -12.43 -8.36 20.92
N THR A 220 -13.03 -7.38 21.60
CA THR A 220 -14.25 -6.72 21.18
C THR A 220 -14.10 -5.21 21.11
N LEU A 221 -15.04 -4.55 20.39
CA LEU A 221 -15.13 -3.09 20.35
C LEU A 221 -15.28 -2.45 21.74
N ASP A 222 -16.05 -3.08 22.63
CA ASP A 222 -16.25 -2.57 23.99
C ASP A 222 -14.93 -2.57 24.77
N GLU A 223 -14.16 -3.64 24.69
CA GLU A 223 -12.85 -3.74 25.35
C GLU A 223 -11.86 -2.75 24.73
N TYR A 224 -11.86 -2.60 23.39
CA TYR A 224 -10.99 -1.68 22.68
C TYR A 224 -11.25 -0.21 23.07
N PHE A 225 -12.49 0.24 22.99
CA PHE A 225 -12.83 1.61 23.33
C PHE A 225 -12.68 1.91 24.84
N ALA A 226 -12.95 0.93 25.72
CA ALA A 226 -12.68 1.06 27.15
C ALA A 226 -11.18 1.21 27.43
N LEU A 227 -10.32 0.48 26.71
CA LEU A 227 -8.87 0.61 26.81
C LEU A 227 -8.40 2.03 26.43
N LEU A 228 -8.84 2.53 25.27
CA LEU A 228 -8.48 3.88 24.79
C LEU A 228 -8.99 4.99 25.73
N GLU A 229 -10.24 4.89 26.16
CA GLU A 229 -10.86 5.85 27.09
C GLU A 229 -10.13 5.90 28.46
N ASN A 230 -9.80 4.74 29.02
CA ASN A 230 -9.10 4.66 30.30
C ASN A 230 -7.70 5.29 30.20
N TYR A 231 -6.98 5.05 29.11
CA TYR A 231 -5.69 5.68 28.89
C TYR A 231 -5.80 7.19 28.75
N ALA A 232 -6.73 7.69 27.93
CA ALA A 232 -6.93 9.12 27.72
C ALA A 232 -7.39 9.85 28.98
N LYS A 233 -8.21 9.23 29.83
CA LYS A 233 -8.58 9.80 31.15
C LYS A 233 -7.39 9.95 32.07
N LYS A 234 -6.46 9.00 32.04
CA LYS A 234 -5.25 9.01 32.85
C LYS A 234 -4.20 9.98 32.28
N TYR A 235 -4.11 10.07 30.96
CA TYR A 235 -3.13 10.88 30.23
C TYR A 235 -3.84 11.71 29.14
N PRO A 236 -4.54 12.80 29.53
CA PRO A 236 -5.30 13.60 28.57
C PRO A 236 -4.42 14.43 27.62
N LYS A 237 -3.13 14.52 27.91
CA LYS A 237 -2.12 15.20 27.10
C LYS A 237 -0.85 14.36 26.97
N ASN A 238 -0.22 14.48 25.83
CA ASN A 238 1.13 13.99 25.61
C ASN A 238 2.15 14.85 26.39
N GLU A 239 3.39 14.41 26.49
CA GLU A 239 4.47 15.12 27.19
C GLU A 239 4.76 16.52 26.62
N ASP A 240 4.52 16.73 25.33
CA ASP A 240 4.67 18.01 24.65
C ASP A 240 3.48 18.96 24.84
N GLY A 241 2.44 18.52 25.56
CA GLY A 241 1.22 19.28 25.83
C GLY A 241 0.13 19.09 24.78
N THR A 242 0.34 18.33 23.71
CA THR A 242 -0.67 18.00 22.71
C THR A 242 -1.81 17.20 23.33
N ASP A 243 -3.06 17.54 23.01
CA ASP A 243 -4.23 16.81 23.49
C ASP A 243 -4.27 15.39 22.89
N VAL A 244 -4.57 14.42 23.72
CA VAL A 244 -4.72 13.02 23.29
C VAL A 244 -6.08 12.83 22.64
N ILE A 245 -6.10 12.20 21.46
CA ILE A 245 -7.29 11.82 20.71
C ILE A 245 -7.44 10.30 20.85
N PRO A 246 -8.42 9.80 21.60
CA PRO A 246 -8.51 8.35 21.83
C PRO A 246 -8.72 7.55 20.54
N TYR A 247 -9.61 8.02 19.65
CA TYR A 247 -9.91 7.35 18.39
C TYR A 247 -10.20 8.34 17.27
N THR A 248 -9.71 8.07 16.07
CA THR A 248 -10.08 8.80 14.85
C THR A 248 -10.44 7.85 13.73
N ALA A 249 -11.05 8.36 12.67
CA ALA A 249 -11.28 7.66 11.40
C ALA A 249 -11.14 8.66 10.25
N LEU A 250 -10.88 8.17 9.04
CA LEU A 250 -10.84 8.98 7.82
C LEU A 250 -12.10 8.72 6.99
N CYS A 251 -12.73 9.80 6.50
CA CYS A 251 -13.93 9.77 5.67
C CYS A 251 -13.72 10.63 4.42
N GLU A 252 -12.71 10.30 3.61
CA GLU A 252 -12.36 11.06 2.41
C GLU A 252 -12.19 10.16 1.19
N GLY A 253 -12.90 10.52 0.12
CA GLY A 253 -12.77 9.85 -1.18
C GLY A 253 -12.91 8.33 -1.07
N TRP A 254 -12.04 7.60 -1.72
CA TRP A 254 -12.02 6.13 -1.70
C TRP A 254 -11.57 5.53 -0.35
N ARG A 255 -10.99 6.35 0.55
CA ARG A 255 -10.54 5.92 1.89
C ARG A 255 -11.68 5.76 2.91
N TYR A 256 -12.93 5.83 2.48
CA TYR A 256 -14.06 5.51 3.37
C TYR A 256 -13.99 4.10 3.96
N PHE A 257 -13.18 3.19 3.39
CA PHE A 257 -12.94 1.86 3.96
C PHE A 257 -12.54 1.92 5.44
N CYS A 258 -11.81 2.96 5.89
CA CYS A 258 -11.45 3.19 7.29
C CYS A 258 -12.62 3.21 8.26
N ILE A 259 -13.84 3.44 7.79
CA ILE A 259 -15.05 3.46 8.62
C ILE A 259 -16.09 2.43 8.19
N GLU A 260 -16.12 2.02 6.92
CA GLU A 260 -17.22 1.19 6.41
C GLU A 260 -16.95 -0.32 6.38
N ASN A 261 -15.68 -0.76 6.33
CA ASN A 261 -15.34 -2.18 6.19
C ASN A 261 -15.40 -2.98 7.51
N ALA A 262 -15.24 -2.35 8.65
CA ALA A 262 -15.15 -3.04 9.94
C ALA A 262 -16.27 -4.08 10.20
N PRO A 263 -17.54 -3.91 9.77
CA PRO A 263 -18.58 -4.92 9.99
C PRO A 263 -18.28 -6.29 9.39
N GLU A 264 -17.62 -6.38 8.21
CA GLU A 264 -17.27 -7.68 7.62
C GLU A 264 -16.26 -8.44 8.45
N PHE A 265 -15.23 -7.73 8.96
CA PHE A 265 -14.20 -8.31 9.82
C PHE A 265 -14.77 -8.75 11.16
N LEU A 266 -15.64 -7.91 11.77
CA LEU A 266 -16.27 -8.23 13.05
C LEU A 266 -17.14 -9.50 12.95
N ASP A 267 -17.74 -9.76 11.78
CA ASP A 267 -18.44 -11.02 11.49
C ASP A 267 -17.49 -12.19 11.17
N GLY A 268 -16.18 -11.93 11.17
CA GLY A 268 -15.12 -12.91 11.03
C GLY A 268 -14.75 -13.25 9.59
N TYR A 269 -15.09 -12.40 8.63
CA TYR A 269 -14.71 -12.55 7.23
C TYR A 269 -13.41 -11.80 6.91
N PRO A 270 -12.71 -12.16 5.83
CA PRO A 270 -11.51 -11.45 5.39
C PRO A 270 -11.87 -10.13 4.72
N ASN A 271 -10.88 -9.23 4.59
CA ASN A 271 -11.05 -7.96 3.90
C ASN A 271 -11.41 -8.16 2.42
N ASP A 272 -12.54 -7.62 2.01
CA ASP A 272 -12.87 -7.41 0.59
C ASP A 272 -13.35 -5.96 0.35
N GLY A 273 -14.13 -5.39 1.26
CA GLY A 273 -14.61 -4.01 1.18
C GLY A 273 -15.77 -3.79 0.20
N SER A 274 -16.15 -4.80 -0.59
CA SER A 274 -17.33 -4.73 -1.47
C SER A 274 -18.42 -5.70 -1.07
N VAL A 275 -18.07 -6.94 -0.77
CA VAL A 275 -18.99 -8.03 -0.42
C VAL A 275 -18.36 -9.05 0.51
N ILE A 276 -19.17 -9.75 1.25
CA ILE A 276 -18.77 -10.99 1.92
C ILE A 276 -18.94 -12.16 0.97
N VAL A 277 -17.92 -13.02 0.86
CA VAL A 277 -18.04 -14.34 0.23
C VAL A 277 -18.27 -15.39 1.31
N ASN A 278 -19.48 -15.91 1.40
CA ASN A 278 -19.82 -16.97 2.33
C ASN A 278 -19.46 -18.33 1.75
N LEU A 279 -18.59 -19.07 2.45
CA LEU A 279 -18.07 -20.40 2.12
C LEU A 279 -18.61 -21.50 3.04
N ASP A 280 -19.73 -21.29 3.75
CA ASP A 280 -20.32 -22.32 4.63
C ASP A 280 -20.63 -23.60 3.85
N ASP A 281 -21.04 -23.47 2.57
CA ASP A 281 -21.00 -24.55 1.59
C ASP A 281 -19.91 -24.26 0.56
N PRO A 282 -18.73 -24.88 0.67
CA PRO A 282 -17.63 -24.62 -0.26
C PRO A 282 -17.91 -25.02 -1.71
N ASN A 283 -18.95 -25.85 -1.95
CA ASN A 283 -19.39 -26.21 -3.30
C ASN A 283 -20.32 -25.17 -3.91
N LYS A 284 -20.87 -24.28 -3.08
CA LYS A 284 -21.80 -23.24 -3.49
C LYS A 284 -21.52 -21.94 -2.73
N PRO A 285 -20.39 -21.27 -3.03
CA PRO A 285 -20.11 -19.95 -2.46
C PRO A 285 -21.21 -18.95 -2.79
N THR A 286 -21.51 -18.06 -1.85
CA THR A 286 -22.55 -17.05 -2.04
C THR A 286 -22.09 -15.67 -1.61
N ILE A 287 -22.53 -14.66 -2.37
CA ILE A 287 -22.30 -13.25 -2.05
C ILE A 287 -23.30 -12.77 -0.99
N GLN A 288 -22.81 -11.99 -0.04
CA GLN A 288 -23.63 -11.33 1.00
C GLN A 288 -23.24 -9.86 1.14
N ASP A 289 -24.22 -9.04 1.47
CA ASP A 289 -24.04 -7.64 1.85
C ASP A 289 -23.75 -7.56 3.35
N TYR A 290 -22.79 -6.71 3.75
CA TYR A 290 -22.46 -6.46 5.16
C TYR A 290 -22.92 -5.07 5.67
N ASN A 291 -23.39 -4.17 4.78
CA ASN A 291 -23.57 -2.74 5.08
C ASN A 291 -24.78 -2.44 5.99
N THR A 292 -25.76 -3.33 6.09
CA THR A 292 -26.98 -3.14 6.88
C THR A 292 -27.29 -4.29 7.85
N THR A 293 -26.28 -5.14 8.10
CA THR A 293 -26.38 -6.30 9.01
C THR A 293 -26.58 -5.86 10.48
N PRO A 294 -26.99 -6.77 11.38
CA PRO A 294 -26.97 -6.50 12.81
C PRO A 294 -25.60 -6.07 13.33
N THR A 295 -24.51 -6.63 12.79
CA THR A 295 -23.13 -6.28 13.14
C THR A 295 -22.78 -4.87 12.66
N ALA A 296 -23.18 -4.47 11.45
CA ALA A 296 -23.05 -3.10 10.99
C ALA A 296 -23.77 -2.12 11.93
N LYS A 297 -25.02 -2.42 12.29
CA LYS A 297 -25.77 -1.62 13.27
C LYS A 297 -25.05 -1.51 14.61
N MET A 298 -24.54 -2.63 15.13
CA MET A 298 -23.80 -2.67 16.39
C MET A 298 -22.53 -1.82 16.32
N TYR A 299 -21.76 -1.91 15.24
CA TYR A 299 -20.54 -1.16 15.03
C TYR A 299 -20.81 0.36 14.95
N PHE A 300 -21.71 0.80 14.09
CA PHE A 300 -22.04 2.22 13.95
C PHE A 300 -22.70 2.80 15.21
N LYS A 301 -23.47 1.99 15.95
CA LYS A 301 -23.98 2.39 17.25
C LYS A 301 -22.86 2.62 18.25
N LYS A 302 -21.85 1.75 18.26
CA LYS A 302 -20.66 1.94 19.10
C LYS A 302 -19.90 3.21 18.72
N LEU A 303 -19.70 3.48 17.42
CA LEU A 303 -19.08 4.74 16.98
C LEU A 303 -19.90 5.96 17.41
N ASN A 304 -21.24 5.90 17.32
CA ASN A 304 -22.12 6.96 17.82
C ASN A 304 -22.00 7.19 19.33
N GLU A 305 -21.95 6.11 20.13
CA GLU A 305 -21.76 6.20 21.57
C GLU A 305 -20.44 6.87 21.93
N VAL A 306 -19.31 6.44 21.32
CA VAL A 306 -17.98 6.98 21.62
C VAL A 306 -17.80 8.40 21.08
N TYR A 307 -18.41 8.74 19.95
CA TYR A 307 -18.46 10.11 19.45
C TYR A 307 -19.19 11.05 20.43
N ASN A 308 -20.38 10.66 20.87
CA ASN A 308 -21.17 11.43 21.82
C ASN A 308 -20.54 11.51 23.22
N ALA A 309 -19.67 10.56 23.56
CA ALA A 309 -18.86 10.59 24.80
C ALA A 309 -17.59 11.44 24.66
N GLY A 310 -17.26 11.97 23.47
CA GLY A 310 -16.03 12.75 23.22
C GLY A 310 -14.77 11.91 23.15
N ILE A 311 -14.89 10.61 22.87
CA ILE A 311 -13.78 9.67 22.69
C ILE A 311 -13.31 9.68 21.24
N MET A 312 -14.22 9.84 20.29
CA MET A 312 -13.90 9.94 18.87
C MET A 312 -13.59 11.39 18.47
N ASP A 313 -12.61 11.57 17.60
CA ASP A 313 -12.21 12.84 16.99
C ASP A 313 -13.43 13.55 16.37
N PRO A 314 -13.75 14.77 16.77
CA PRO A 314 -14.91 15.49 16.22
C PRO A 314 -14.75 15.87 14.75
N GLU A 315 -13.53 15.89 14.21
CA GLU A 315 -13.23 16.27 12.83
C GLU A 315 -13.20 15.06 11.85
N PHE A 316 -13.42 13.84 12.34
CA PHE A 316 -13.29 12.61 11.55
C PHE A 316 -14.04 12.64 10.20
N ALA A 317 -15.21 13.31 10.15
CA ALA A 317 -16.08 13.35 8.98
C ALA A 317 -15.74 14.49 7.97
N THR A 318 -14.79 15.34 8.30
CA THR A 318 -14.44 16.52 7.49
C THR A 318 -12.95 16.72 7.28
N MET A 319 -12.16 15.86 7.89
CA MET A 319 -10.70 15.86 7.80
C MET A 319 -10.29 15.25 6.47
N ASP A 320 -9.34 15.89 5.78
CA ASP A 320 -8.68 15.33 4.60
C ASP A 320 -7.54 14.38 5.00
N TYR A 321 -6.99 13.68 4.03
CA TYR A 321 -5.90 12.72 4.24
C TYR A 321 -4.66 13.36 4.87
N ASP A 322 -4.26 14.54 4.39
CA ASP A 322 -3.09 15.24 4.94
C ASP A 322 -3.28 15.60 6.41
N GLY A 323 -4.47 16.07 6.77
CA GLY A 323 -4.86 16.35 8.16
C GLY A 323 -4.87 15.10 9.04
N TYR A 324 -5.36 13.98 8.49
CA TYR A 324 -5.34 12.68 9.16
C TYR A 324 -3.90 12.21 9.44
N ILE A 325 -3.04 12.19 8.44
CA ILE A 325 -1.63 11.82 8.59
C ILE A 325 -0.90 12.76 9.56
N ALA A 326 -1.18 14.07 9.51
CA ALA A 326 -0.59 15.03 10.45
C ALA A 326 -0.99 14.73 11.91
N LYS A 327 -2.26 14.38 12.17
CA LYS A 327 -2.72 13.98 13.51
C LYS A 327 -2.04 12.69 13.98
N LEU A 328 -1.94 11.67 13.13
CA LEU A 328 -1.21 10.43 13.47
C LEU A 328 0.27 10.72 13.76
N ALA A 329 0.96 11.46 12.89
CA ALA A 329 2.38 11.81 13.01
C ALA A 329 2.69 12.72 14.22
N SER A 330 1.67 13.42 14.78
CA SER A 330 1.81 14.15 16.04
C SER A 330 1.90 13.21 17.26
N GLY A 331 1.52 11.95 17.13
CA GLY A 331 1.40 10.99 18.22
C GLY A 331 0.16 11.20 19.09
N ALA A 332 -0.76 12.10 18.71
CA ALA A 332 -1.97 12.39 19.48
C ALA A 332 -2.98 11.25 19.51
N VAL A 333 -3.11 10.53 18.40
CA VAL A 333 -4.14 9.49 18.20
C VAL A 333 -3.71 8.19 18.85
N LEU A 334 -4.55 7.63 19.72
CA LEU A 334 -4.26 6.36 20.40
C LEU A 334 -4.64 5.13 19.57
N GLY A 335 -5.69 5.24 18.75
CA GLY A 335 -6.14 4.15 17.90
C GLY A 335 -7.03 4.59 16.74
N MET A 336 -7.11 3.76 15.71
CA MET A 336 -7.93 3.93 14.51
C MET A 336 -8.22 2.56 13.88
N CYS A 337 -9.11 2.52 12.88
CA CYS A 337 -9.26 1.40 11.95
C CYS A 337 -8.75 1.87 10.59
N ASP A 338 -7.75 1.17 10.04
CA ASP A 338 -7.09 1.58 8.80
C ASP A 338 -6.23 0.44 8.24
N GLN A 339 -5.70 0.58 7.04
CA GLN A 339 -4.71 -0.30 6.44
C GLN A 339 -3.30 0.26 6.67
N ASN A 340 -2.35 -0.60 7.06
CA ASN A 340 -1.01 -0.14 7.42
C ASN A 340 -0.32 0.66 6.31
N TRP A 341 -0.48 0.25 5.06
CA TRP A 341 0.12 0.95 3.92
C TRP A 341 -0.35 2.41 3.77
N ASP A 342 -1.55 2.74 4.26
CA ASP A 342 -2.12 4.10 4.15
C ASP A 342 -1.48 5.08 5.16
N PHE A 343 -0.98 4.61 6.31
CA PHE A 343 -0.40 5.47 7.33
C PHE A 343 1.06 5.14 7.72
N ALA A 344 1.67 4.08 7.19
CA ALA A 344 2.99 3.61 7.64
C ALA A 344 4.11 4.65 7.52
N GLN A 345 3.99 5.65 6.65
CA GLN A 345 4.97 6.74 6.50
C GLN A 345 5.21 7.54 7.78
N ILE A 346 4.26 7.54 8.74
CA ILE A 346 4.46 8.23 10.03
C ILE A 346 5.57 7.60 10.88
N ASN A 347 5.94 6.34 10.63
CA ASN A 347 6.95 5.64 11.42
C ASN A 347 8.32 6.35 11.36
N ASN A 348 8.70 6.90 10.21
CA ASN A 348 9.93 7.70 10.11
C ASN A 348 9.86 8.93 11.00
N THR A 349 8.73 9.63 11.00
CA THR A 349 8.50 10.78 11.90
C THR A 349 8.58 10.37 13.38
N PHE A 350 8.08 9.18 13.73
CA PHE A 350 8.16 8.67 15.09
C PHE A 350 9.61 8.41 15.53
N ILE A 351 10.44 7.86 14.63
CA ILE A 351 11.87 7.65 14.87
C ILE A 351 12.57 9.00 15.07
N GLU A 352 12.36 9.95 14.17
CA GLU A 352 12.99 11.27 14.23
C GLU A 352 12.64 12.04 15.52
N LYS A 353 11.39 11.94 15.96
CA LYS A 353 10.91 12.55 17.22
C LYS A 353 11.22 11.72 18.48
N GLY A 354 11.76 10.50 18.32
CA GLY A 354 11.97 9.54 19.42
C GLY A 354 10.68 9.03 20.04
N PHE A 355 9.57 9.08 19.32
CA PHE A 355 8.27 8.57 19.73
C PHE A 355 8.23 7.04 19.72
N ASP A 356 8.99 6.41 18.83
CA ASP A 356 9.22 4.97 18.77
C ASP A 356 9.72 4.41 20.13
N LYS A 357 10.66 5.14 20.78
CA LYS A 357 11.22 4.78 22.10
C LYS A 357 10.25 4.96 23.25
N LYS A 358 9.11 5.61 23.00
CA LYS A 358 8.06 5.89 24.00
C LYS A 358 6.79 5.09 23.74
N GLY A 359 6.80 4.14 22.79
CA GLY A 359 5.69 3.25 22.50
C GLY A 359 4.54 3.89 21.70
N TYR A 360 4.82 4.92 20.91
CA TYR A 360 3.81 5.54 20.02
C TYR A 360 3.55 4.70 18.76
N ASN A 361 4.42 3.73 18.41
CA ASN A 361 4.15 2.81 17.32
C ASN A 361 2.85 2.05 17.55
N TYR A 362 2.18 1.71 16.45
CA TYR A 362 0.92 0.96 16.49
C TYR A 362 1.14 -0.53 16.29
N VAL A 363 0.27 -1.32 16.91
CA VAL A 363 0.10 -2.76 16.63
C VAL A 363 -1.35 -3.03 16.24
N PRO A 364 -1.60 -4.01 15.33
CA PRO A 364 -2.94 -4.34 14.87
C PRO A 364 -3.68 -5.20 15.90
N LEU A 365 -4.99 -5.09 15.96
CA LEU A 365 -5.87 -5.95 16.74
C LEU A 365 -6.98 -6.50 15.84
N GLY A 366 -7.17 -7.81 15.85
CA GLY A 366 -8.27 -8.48 15.15
C GLY A 366 -9.49 -8.60 16.05
N LEU A 367 -10.36 -7.58 16.04
CA LEU A 367 -11.55 -7.57 16.86
C LEU A 367 -12.67 -8.43 16.24
N VAL A 368 -13.55 -8.95 17.08
CA VAL A 368 -14.72 -9.73 16.68
C VAL A 368 -16.00 -9.14 17.28
N ALA A 369 -17.15 -9.45 16.67
CA ALA A 369 -18.44 -8.90 17.12
C ALA A 369 -18.80 -9.35 18.53
N GLN A 370 -18.42 -10.58 18.93
CA GLN A 370 -18.77 -11.15 20.22
C GLN A 370 -17.57 -11.87 20.85
N LYS A 371 -17.40 -11.68 22.14
CA LYS A 371 -16.33 -12.35 22.88
C LYS A 371 -16.44 -13.88 22.77
N GLY A 372 -15.31 -14.51 22.44
CA GLY A 372 -15.24 -15.95 22.22
C GLY A 372 -15.75 -16.42 20.85
N GLN A 373 -16.00 -15.51 19.91
CA GLN A 373 -16.25 -15.85 18.52
C GLN A 373 -15.00 -16.52 17.93
N THR A 374 -15.18 -17.72 17.37
CA THR A 374 -14.08 -18.50 16.77
C THR A 374 -13.79 -18.12 15.33
N LYS A 375 -14.81 -17.65 14.59
CA LYS A 375 -14.62 -17.17 13.22
C LYS A 375 -13.91 -15.83 13.26
N ASN A 376 -12.65 -15.82 12.85
CA ASN A 376 -11.77 -14.67 12.78
C ASN A 376 -10.80 -14.87 11.59
N GLN A 377 -10.99 -14.10 10.52
CA GLN A 377 -10.20 -14.17 9.30
C GLN A 377 -9.43 -12.87 9.02
N TRP A 378 -9.14 -12.09 10.06
CA TRP A 378 -8.29 -10.91 9.95
C TRP A 378 -6.92 -11.21 9.35
N HIS A 379 -6.34 -12.37 9.67
CA HIS A 379 -5.09 -12.83 9.08
C HIS A 379 -5.39 -13.75 7.90
N ALA A 380 -5.50 -13.14 6.73
CA ALA A 380 -5.75 -13.83 5.48
C ALA A 380 -4.67 -13.46 4.45
N TYR A 381 -4.46 -14.33 3.47
CA TYR A 381 -3.63 -14.03 2.33
C TYR A 381 -4.27 -14.61 1.06
N ALA A 382 -3.96 -14.01 -0.07
CA ALA A 382 -4.36 -14.51 -1.38
C ALA A 382 -3.15 -14.55 -2.31
N ASP A 383 -2.95 -15.67 -2.98
CA ASP A 383 -2.02 -15.76 -4.12
C ASP A 383 -2.77 -15.51 -5.43
N VAL A 384 -3.68 -14.53 -5.41
CA VAL A 384 -4.48 -14.12 -6.57
C VAL A 384 -4.31 -12.61 -6.78
N PRO A 385 -4.00 -12.17 -8.01
CA PRO A 385 -3.77 -10.75 -8.27
C PRO A 385 -5.06 -9.93 -8.17
N ASN A 386 -4.94 -8.68 -7.71
CA ASN A 386 -5.93 -7.65 -8.01
C ASN A 386 -5.82 -7.31 -9.50
N VAL A 387 -6.90 -7.44 -10.25
CA VAL A 387 -6.91 -7.26 -11.70
C VAL A 387 -7.49 -5.92 -12.16
N SER A 388 -7.98 -5.09 -11.24
CA SER A 388 -8.62 -3.81 -11.58
C SER A 388 -7.61 -2.76 -12.07
N SER A 389 -6.36 -2.84 -11.61
CA SER A 389 -5.30 -1.92 -12.02
C SER A 389 -3.93 -2.57 -11.96
N GLY A 390 -2.93 -1.86 -12.45
CA GLY A 390 -1.54 -2.28 -12.41
C GLY A 390 -0.68 -1.49 -13.39
N ILE A 391 0.59 -1.85 -13.45
CA ILE A 391 1.53 -1.21 -14.36
C ILE A 391 1.16 -1.55 -15.82
N ALA A 392 1.03 -0.52 -16.63
CA ALA A 392 0.77 -0.61 -18.06
C ALA A 392 1.81 0.19 -18.84
N VAL A 393 2.08 -0.21 -20.08
CA VAL A 393 2.89 0.54 -21.07
C VAL A 393 1.93 1.25 -21.99
N THR A 394 2.07 2.57 -22.15
CA THR A 394 1.18 3.34 -23.03
C THR A 394 1.63 3.29 -24.49
N THR A 395 0.70 3.56 -25.41
CA THR A 395 1.01 3.69 -26.86
C THR A 395 1.84 4.95 -27.19
N LYS A 396 2.11 5.82 -26.21
CA LYS A 396 3.03 6.96 -26.33
C LYS A 396 4.46 6.62 -25.90
N CYS A 397 4.67 5.44 -25.32
CA CYS A 397 6.00 4.95 -25.00
C CYS A 397 6.87 4.90 -26.25
N LYS A 398 8.08 5.49 -26.18
CA LYS A 398 8.98 5.65 -27.32
C LYS A 398 9.56 4.33 -27.83
N ASP A 399 9.76 3.38 -26.93
CA ASP A 399 10.33 2.07 -27.22
C ASP A 399 9.67 1.03 -26.27
N PRO A 400 8.51 0.49 -26.66
CA PRO A 400 7.80 -0.50 -25.84
C PRO A 400 8.63 -1.77 -25.60
N ASP A 401 9.43 -2.22 -26.53
CA ASP A 401 10.26 -3.44 -26.38
C ASP A 401 11.27 -3.24 -25.24
N LYS A 402 11.93 -2.09 -25.18
CA LYS A 402 12.85 -1.74 -24.09
C LYS A 402 12.10 -1.58 -22.77
N ALA A 403 10.88 -1.02 -22.79
CA ALA A 403 10.02 -0.90 -21.60
C ALA A 403 9.66 -2.28 -21.03
N PHE A 404 9.18 -3.22 -21.85
CA PHE A 404 8.87 -4.58 -21.41
C PHE A 404 10.11 -5.36 -20.96
N LYS A 405 11.26 -5.15 -21.63
CA LYS A 405 12.52 -5.72 -21.18
C LYS A 405 12.89 -5.19 -19.78
N PHE A 406 12.68 -3.92 -19.51
CA PHE A 406 12.89 -3.35 -18.18
C PHE A 406 11.97 -3.98 -17.13
N LEU A 407 10.66 -4.11 -17.43
CA LEU A 407 9.72 -4.77 -16.52
C LEU A 407 10.17 -6.21 -16.18
N ASN A 408 10.60 -6.98 -17.19
CA ASN A 408 11.11 -8.33 -16.99
C ASN A 408 12.39 -8.35 -16.14
N THR A 409 13.33 -7.42 -16.42
CA THR A 409 14.61 -7.31 -15.71
C THR A 409 14.43 -6.89 -14.25
N CYS A 410 13.35 -6.17 -13.90
CA CYS A 410 13.00 -5.84 -12.51
C CYS A 410 12.85 -7.09 -11.61
N LEU A 411 12.61 -8.25 -12.20
CA LEU A 411 12.44 -9.53 -11.52
C LEU A 411 13.74 -10.37 -11.45
N ASP A 412 14.83 -9.94 -12.09
CA ASP A 412 16.16 -10.52 -11.89
C ASP A 412 16.58 -10.37 -10.43
N GLN A 413 17.11 -11.44 -9.82
CA GLN A 413 17.38 -11.44 -8.37
C GLN A 413 18.32 -10.31 -7.94
N ASP A 414 19.38 -10.06 -8.71
CA ASP A 414 20.35 -8.99 -8.39
C ASP A 414 19.78 -7.59 -8.58
N ILE A 415 18.85 -7.40 -9.52
CA ILE A 415 18.11 -6.15 -9.70
C ILE A 415 17.07 -5.98 -8.58
N HIS A 416 16.38 -7.06 -8.22
CA HIS A 416 15.43 -7.05 -7.10
C HIS A 416 16.15 -6.75 -5.77
N ASP A 417 17.29 -7.39 -5.52
CA ASP A 417 18.10 -7.13 -4.31
C ASP A 417 18.59 -5.67 -4.28
N LEU A 418 19.06 -5.13 -5.40
CA LEU A 418 19.45 -3.72 -5.50
C LEU A 418 18.29 -2.79 -5.15
N ARG A 419 17.06 -3.09 -5.58
CA ARG A 419 15.88 -2.28 -5.31
C ARG A 419 15.46 -2.33 -3.84
N PHE A 420 15.53 -3.48 -3.17
CA PHE A 420 14.97 -3.69 -1.84
C PHE A 420 16.03 -3.81 -0.73
N TRP A 421 17.14 -4.47 -1.00
CA TRP A 421 18.24 -4.59 -0.04
C TRP A 421 19.24 -3.43 -0.17
N GLY A 422 19.39 -2.88 -1.38
CA GLY A 422 20.34 -1.83 -1.70
C GLY A 422 21.64 -2.37 -2.28
N ILE A 423 22.72 -1.61 -2.15
CA ILE A 423 24.04 -1.94 -2.67
C ILE A 423 24.76 -2.86 -1.66
N LYS A 424 25.16 -4.04 -2.11
CA LYS A 424 25.94 -4.97 -1.30
C LYS A 424 27.23 -4.30 -0.80
N ASP A 425 27.61 -4.59 0.44
CA ASP A 425 28.75 -4.04 1.18
C ASP A 425 28.62 -2.53 1.54
N VAL A 426 27.49 -1.89 1.15
CA VAL A 426 27.12 -0.52 1.51
C VAL A 426 25.85 -0.52 2.37
N ASP A 427 24.78 -1.16 1.88
CA ASP A 427 23.46 -1.17 2.51
C ASP A 427 23.17 -2.47 3.24
N TYR A 428 23.80 -3.55 2.85
CA TYR A 428 23.70 -4.85 3.52
C TYR A 428 25.00 -5.65 3.34
N LEU A 429 25.19 -6.58 4.25
CA LEU A 429 26.30 -7.54 4.24
C LEU A 429 25.76 -8.96 4.07
N VAL A 430 26.67 -9.88 3.73
CA VAL A 430 26.38 -11.31 3.63
C VAL A 430 27.29 -12.06 4.59
N ASP A 431 26.72 -12.87 5.48
CA ASP A 431 27.48 -13.64 6.46
C ASP A 431 28.10 -14.92 5.84
N GLU A 432 28.84 -15.70 6.62
CA GLU A 432 29.49 -16.95 6.21
C GLU A 432 28.50 -18.05 5.76
N ASN A 433 27.22 -17.93 6.15
CA ASN A 433 26.15 -18.84 5.77
C ASN A 433 25.36 -18.36 4.53
N GLY A 434 25.74 -17.19 4.00
CA GLY A 434 25.06 -16.55 2.89
C GLY A 434 23.80 -15.77 3.30
N MET A 435 23.61 -15.46 4.60
CA MET A 435 22.46 -14.72 5.07
C MET A 435 22.71 -13.21 4.94
N TYR A 436 21.73 -12.50 4.43
CA TYR A 436 21.76 -11.04 4.33
C TYR A 436 21.44 -10.41 5.69
N TYR A 437 22.21 -9.39 6.04
CA TYR A 437 21.98 -8.64 7.27
C TYR A 437 22.50 -7.20 7.13
N ARG A 438 22.03 -6.32 7.99
CA ARG A 438 22.49 -4.93 8.12
C ARG A 438 23.18 -4.73 9.47
N THR A 439 24.19 -3.89 9.49
CA THR A 439 24.74 -3.35 10.73
C THR A 439 23.75 -2.35 11.33
N GLU A 440 23.96 -1.97 12.59
CA GLU A 440 23.15 -0.92 13.23
C GLU A 440 23.24 0.41 12.47
N GLU A 441 24.42 0.79 11.98
CA GLU A 441 24.62 1.99 11.18
C GLU A 441 23.85 1.93 9.86
N MET A 442 23.87 0.79 9.16
CA MET A 442 23.10 0.59 7.93
C MET A 442 21.58 0.71 8.20
N ARG A 443 21.08 0.16 9.31
CA ARG A 443 19.66 0.30 9.69
C ARG A 443 19.30 1.74 9.98
N GLN A 444 20.15 2.48 10.71
CA GLN A 444 19.93 3.90 11.00
C GLN A 444 19.89 4.73 9.72
N ASN A 445 20.78 4.45 8.75
CA ASN A 445 20.76 5.09 7.44
C ASN A 445 19.41 4.86 6.74
N TRP A 446 18.93 3.63 6.72
CA TRP A 446 17.63 3.27 6.09
C TRP A 446 16.39 3.76 6.87
N GLN A 447 16.56 4.39 8.03
CA GLN A 447 15.52 5.08 8.78
C GLN A 447 15.61 6.62 8.62
N SER A 448 16.62 7.13 7.94
CA SER A 448 16.84 8.56 7.71
C SER A 448 16.21 9.02 6.40
N ASP A 449 15.28 9.96 6.46
CA ASP A 449 14.65 10.55 5.26
C ASP A 449 15.69 11.16 4.30
N ALA A 450 16.75 11.77 4.83
CA ALA A 450 17.82 12.33 4.02
C ALA A 450 18.63 11.26 3.27
N TYR A 451 18.84 10.09 3.89
CA TYR A 451 19.47 8.95 3.25
C TYR A 451 18.54 8.32 2.20
N LEU A 452 17.28 8.05 2.59
CA LEU A 452 16.28 7.46 1.71
C LEU A 452 16.10 8.27 0.42
N ALA A 453 16.04 9.60 0.53
CA ALA A 453 15.88 10.49 -0.62
C ALA A 453 17.03 10.38 -1.65
N LYS A 454 18.25 10.04 -1.20
CA LYS A 454 19.43 9.93 -2.07
C LYS A 454 19.78 8.51 -2.49
N HIS A 455 19.30 7.52 -1.76
CA HIS A 455 19.89 6.19 -1.82
C HIS A 455 18.88 5.06 -1.95
N VAL A 456 17.56 5.31 -1.84
CA VAL A 456 16.56 4.26 -1.95
C VAL A 456 15.70 4.46 -3.19
N CYS A 457 15.63 3.43 -4.03
CA CYS A 457 14.83 3.39 -5.25
C CYS A 457 14.22 2.01 -5.43
N THR A 458 13.10 1.77 -4.76
CA THR A 458 12.42 0.47 -4.85
C THR A 458 11.62 0.31 -6.13
N TYR A 459 11.27 1.42 -6.81
CA TYR A 459 10.31 1.39 -7.91
C TYR A 459 9.11 0.52 -7.50
N SER A 460 8.42 0.92 -6.41
CA SER A 460 7.43 0.08 -5.71
C SER A 460 6.29 -0.39 -6.60
N TYR A 461 5.97 0.34 -7.66
CA TYR A 461 4.92 0.02 -8.64
C TYR A 461 5.40 -0.79 -9.85
N PHE A 462 6.67 -1.21 -9.85
CA PHE A 462 7.21 -2.07 -10.89
C PHE A 462 7.28 -3.53 -10.40
N PRO A 463 7.32 -4.52 -11.32
CA PRO A 463 7.27 -5.95 -10.97
C PRO A 463 8.23 -6.31 -9.84
N GLN A 464 7.74 -7.04 -8.83
CA GLN A 464 8.47 -7.40 -7.62
C GLN A 464 7.95 -8.69 -7.00
N TRP A 465 8.80 -9.31 -6.18
CA TRP A 465 8.47 -10.49 -5.41
C TRP A 465 8.48 -10.19 -3.89
N GLY A 466 7.56 -10.82 -3.15
CA GLY A 466 7.71 -11.07 -1.71
C GLY A 466 8.22 -12.49 -1.47
N GLY A 467 8.30 -12.91 -0.20
CA GLY A 467 8.65 -14.28 0.17
C GLY A 467 10.14 -14.56 0.17
N THR A 468 10.51 -15.76 -0.27
CA THR A 468 11.89 -16.27 -0.22
C THR A 468 12.66 -15.91 -1.49
N SER A 469 13.88 -15.39 -1.33
CA SER A 469 14.81 -15.13 -2.44
C SER A 469 15.13 -16.43 -3.22
N ARG A 470 15.56 -16.28 -4.46
CA ARG A 470 15.96 -17.43 -5.33
C ARG A 470 17.12 -18.26 -4.77
N ASP A 471 17.85 -17.77 -3.76
CA ASP A 471 18.86 -18.53 -3.04
C ASP A 471 18.26 -19.56 -2.03
N GLY A 472 16.95 -19.54 -1.84
CA GLY A 472 16.22 -20.43 -0.95
C GLY A 472 16.41 -20.15 0.56
N LYS A 473 17.07 -19.05 0.92
CA LYS A 473 17.44 -18.71 2.31
C LYS A 473 16.93 -17.33 2.75
N ASN A 474 17.31 -16.32 2.00
CA ASN A 474 17.03 -14.94 2.33
C ASN A 474 15.57 -14.58 2.03
N ALA A 475 15.06 -13.56 2.68
CA ALA A 475 13.82 -12.93 2.27
C ALA A 475 14.05 -12.01 1.07
N MET A 476 13.07 -11.86 0.19
CA MET A 476 13.10 -10.92 -0.93
C MET A 476 13.27 -9.47 -0.45
N LYS A 477 12.79 -9.15 0.75
CA LYS A 477 12.82 -7.80 1.33
C LYS A 477 13.36 -7.83 2.76
N PRO A 478 14.12 -6.80 3.19
CA PRO A 478 14.68 -6.78 4.54
C PRO A 478 13.64 -6.89 5.66
N GLY A 479 12.48 -6.25 5.50
CA GLY A 479 11.41 -6.29 6.50
C GLY A 479 10.80 -7.67 6.73
N ASP A 480 11.00 -8.61 5.78
CA ASP A 480 10.54 -9.99 5.87
C ASP A 480 11.64 -10.93 6.40
N GLN A 481 12.89 -10.48 6.45
CA GLN A 481 14.00 -11.22 7.05
C GLN A 481 13.88 -11.20 8.56
N GLU A 482 13.74 -12.35 9.21
CA GLU A 482 13.46 -12.45 10.64
C GLU A 482 14.43 -11.66 11.51
N SER A 483 15.74 -11.80 11.25
CA SER A 483 16.78 -11.09 12.00
C SER A 483 16.67 -9.58 11.85
N GLU A 484 16.37 -9.08 10.65
CA GLU A 484 16.22 -7.65 10.37
C GLU A 484 14.91 -7.10 10.96
N PHE A 485 13.82 -7.87 10.86
CA PHE A 485 12.55 -7.50 11.48
C PHE A 485 12.72 -7.23 12.98
N PHE A 486 13.25 -8.20 13.73
CA PHE A 486 13.43 -8.01 15.18
C PHE A 486 14.48 -6.96 15.54
N ALA A 487 15.51 -6.78 14.71
CA ALA A 487 16.52 -5.75 14.92
C ALA A 487 15.96 -4.33 14.79
N THR A 488 14.94 -4.13 13.93
CA THR A 488 14.33 -2.81 13.70
C THR A 488 13.23 -2.44 14.70
N LEU A 489 12.73 -3.40 15.47
CA LEU A 489 11.71 -3.11 16.49
C LEU A 489 12.27 -2.20 17.60
N SER A 490 11.49 -1.18 17.97
CA SER A 490 11.77 -0.37 19.14
C SER A 490 11.62 -1.18 20.44
N GLU A 491 12.25 -0.75 21.54
CA GLU A 491 12.16 -1.46 22.81
C GLU A 491 10.72 -1.64 23.35
N PRO A 492 9.80 -0.64 23.22
CA PRO A 492 8.40 -0.87 23.57
C PRO A 492 7.71 -1.95 22.71
N LEU A 493 8.02 -2.00 21.41
CA LEU A 493 7.51 -3.05 20.53
C LEU A 493 8.04 -4.42 20.94
N LYS A 494 9.36 -4.57 21.15
CA LYS A 494 9.97 -5.84 21.63
C LYS A 494 9.29 -6.33 22.89
N LYS A 495 9.07 -5.44 23.87
CA LYS A 495 8.34 -5.79 25.11
C LYS A 495 6.92 -6.26 24.83
N ALA A 496 6.21 -5.65 23.88
CA ALA A 496 4.87 -6.09 23.52
C ALA A 496 4.89 -7.47 22.87
N PHE A 497 5.80 -7.71 21.91
CA PHE A 497 5.99 -9.01 21.29
C PHE A 497 6.31 -10.09 22.33
N ASP A 498 7.24 -9.81 23.24
CA ASP A 498 7.62 -10.73 24.34
C ASP A 498 6.46 -11.00 25.29
N ALA A 499 5.69 -9.96 25.67
CA ALA A 499 4.58 -10.09 26.61
C ALA A 499 3.45 -10.99 26.09
N TYR A 500 3.21 -10.96 24.77
CA TYR A 500 2.22 -11.81 24.12
C TYR A 500 2.81 -13.14 23.62
N GLY A 501 4.13 -13.26 23.52
CA GLY A 501 4.81 -14.41 22.89
C GLY A 501 4.63 -14.45 21.38
N TYR A 502 4.55 -13.30 20.72
CA TYR A 502 4.32 -13.15 19.29
C TYR A 502 5.62 -12.98 18.50
N THR A 503 5.59 -13.35 17.23
CA THR A 503 6.74 -13.31 16.32
C THR A 503 6.50 -12.51 15.04
N SER A 504 5.25 -12.08 14.80
CA SER A 504 4.84 -11.28 13.68
C SER A 504 3.70 -10.33 14.07
N TYR A 505 3.49 -9.26 13.30
CA TYR A 505 2.31 -8.40 13.49
C TYR A 505 1.00 -9.17 13.25
N GLY A 506 1.01 -10.18 12.36
CA GLY A 506 -0.15 -11.03 12.14
C GLY A 506 -0.62 -11.80 13.37
N ASP A 507 0.30 -12.10 14.31
CA ASP A 507 -0.05 -12.83 15.55
C ASP A 507 -0.99 -12.00 16.46
N PHE A 508 -0.87 -10.67 16.43
CA PHE A 508 -1.76 -9.76 17.16
C PHE A 508 -3.22 -9.82 16.69
N LEU A 509 -3.46 -10.25 15.45
CA LEU A 509 -4.81 -10.42 14.91
C LEU A 509 -5.55 -11.63 15.53
N ARG A 510 -4.80 -12.53 16.17
CA ARG A 510 -5.34 -13.68 16.92
C ARG A 510 -6.23 -14.60 16.08
N SER A 511 -6.01 -14.65 14.78
CA SER A 511 -6.61 -15.68 13.93
C SER A 511 -6.01 -17.03 14.29
N GLU A 512 -6.84 -18.06 14.49
CA GLU A 512 -6.35 -19.42 14.86
C GLU A 512 -5.38 -19.98 13.82
N LYS A 513 -5.57 -19.57 12.56
CA LYS A 513 -4.70 -19.90 11.42
C LYS A 513 -4.78 -18.78 10.38
N ILE A 514 -3.74 -18.66 9.58
CA ILE A 514 -3.77 -17.82 8.39
C ILE A 514 -4.78 -18.42 7.41
N THR A 515 -5.74 -17.61 6.98
CA THR A 515 -6.75 -18.03 6.01
C THR A 515 -6.20 -17.84 4.60
N GLU A 516 -6.12 -18.92 3.83
CA GLU A 516 -5.87 -18.85 2.40
C GLU A 516 -7.18 -18.57 1.67
N LEU A 517 -7.21 -17.49 0.92
CA LEU A 517 -8.37 -17.09 0.14
C LEU A 517 -8.36 -17.79 -1.22
N GLY A 518 -9.55 -18.15 -1.70
CA GLY A 518 -9.71 -18.87 -2.96
C GLY A 518 -9.46 -17.99 -4.19
N PHE A 519 -9.45 -18.62 -5.36
CA PHE A 519 -9.27 -17.97 -6.66
C PHE A 519 -10.34 -16.88 -6.97
N TRP A 520 -11.41 -16.83 -6.19
CA TRP A 520 -12.44 -15.81 -6.27
C TRP A 520 -11.99 -14.43 -5.75
N TYR A 521 -11.02 -14.39 -4.86
CA TYR A 521 -10.54 -13.15 -4.24
C TYR A 521 -9.58 -12.39 -5.19
N PRO A 522 -9.53 -11.06 -5.15
CA PRO A 522 -10.46 -10.16 -4.45
C PRO A 522 -11.70 -9.84 -5.30
N MET A 523 -12.87 -9.81 -4.68
CA MET A 523 -14.10 -9.45 -5.39
C MET A 523 -14.19 -7.95 -5.68
N TYR A 524 -13.57 -7.11 -4.84
CA TYR A 524 -13.52 -5.66 -5.07
C TYR A 524 -12.87 -5.27 -6.40
N SER A 525 -12.01 -6.11 -6.96
CA SER A 525 -11.43 -5.84 -8.28
C SER A 525 -12.48 -5.80 -9.40
N HIS A 526 -13.59 -6.53 -9.24
CA HIS A 526 -14.70 -6.48 -10.17
C HIS A 526 -15.60 -5.26 -9.92
N SER A 527 -15.91 -4.96 -8.66
CA SER A 527 -16.77 -3.81 -8.35
C SER A 527 -16.13 -2.47 -8.75
N ASN A 528 -14.81 -2.36 -8.65
CA ASN A 528 -14.08 -1.15 -9.06
C ASN A 528 -14.09 -0.93 -10.58
N ASP A 529 -14.25 -2.01 -11.37
CA ASP A 529 -14.30 -1.96 -12.85
C ASP A 529 -15.72 -1.84 -13.42
N MET A 530 -16.74 -1.72 -12.55
CA MET A 530 -18.12 -1.66 -13.02
C MET A 530 -18.42 -0.38 -13.77
N ASP A 531 -18.90 -0.53 -15.01
CA ASP A 531 -19.38 0.57 -15.82
C ASP A 531 -20.65 1.19 -15.20
N THR A 532 -20.55 2.45 -14.78
CA THR A 532 -21.63 3.21 -14.15
C THR A 532 -22.82 3.49 -15.07
N THR A 533 -22.74 3.14 -16.35
CA THR A 533 -23.89 3.20 -17.30
C THR A 533 -24.76 1.96 -17.22
N THR A 534 -24.29 0.89 -16.59
CA THR A 534 -25.07 -0.35 -16.34
C THR A 534 -25.94 -0.23 -15.09
N ASP A 535 -27.00 -1.03 -14.99
CA ASP A 535 -27.88 -1.02 -13.81
C ASP A 535 -27.12 -1.39 -12.53
N TYR A 536 -26.21 -2.38 -12.60
CA TYR A 536 -25.41 -2.82 -11.45
C TYR A 536 -24.30 -1.82 -11.08
N GLY A 537 -23.65 -1.21 -12.06
CA GLY A 537 -22.65 -0.15 -11.79
C GLY A 537 -23.29 1.12 -11.23
N MET A 538 -24.49 1.49 -11.71
CA MET A 538 -25.29 2.55 -11.09
C MET A 538 -25.71 2.21 -9.66
N ALA A 539 -26.07 0.95 -9.38
CA ALA A 539 -26.42 0.53 -8.03
C ALA A 539 -25.20 0.65 -7.11
N TRP A 540 -24.04 0.15 -7.54
CA TRP A 540 -22.77 0.26 -6.80
C TRP A 540 -22.40 1.72 -6.47
N SER A 541 -22.39 2.59 -7.47
CA SER A 541 -22.14 4.02 -7.28
C SER A 541 -23.09 4.66 -6.27
N ARG A 542 -24.41 4.40 -6.39
CA ARG A 542 -25.41 4.93 -5.45
C ARG A 542 -25.25 4.37 -4.04
N MET A 543 -24.87 3.11 -3.89
CA MET A 543 -24.55 2.51 -2.59
C MET A 543 -23.38 3.23 -1.93
N GLY A 544 -22.32 3.54 -2.67
CA GLY A 544 -21.19 4.34 -2.21
C GLY A 544 -21.62 5.74 -1.77
N ASP A 545 -22.30 6.48 -2.64
CA ASP A 545 -22.84 7.83 -2.32
C ASP A 545 -23.71 7.82 -1.06
N CYS A 546 -24.59 6.81 -0.94
CA CYS A 546 -25.46 6.66 0.22
C CYS A 546 -24.67 6.42 1.51
N LYS A 547 -23.66 5.54 1.48
CA LYS A 547 -22.79 5.30 2.62
C LYS A 547 -22.03 6.57 3.04
N HIS A 548 -21.40 7.23 2.08
CA HIS A 548 -20.65 8.47 2.32
C HIS A 548 -21.54 9.61 2.87
N GLU A 549 -22.79 9.67 2.44
CA GLU A 549 -23.75 10.64 2.98
C GLU A 549 -24.23 10.29 4.39
N TRP A 550 -24.56 9.03 4.65
CA TRP A 550 -25.31 8.64 5.85
C TRP A 550 -24.45 8.15 7.00
N LEU A 551 -23.35 7.42 6.75
CA LEU A 551 -22.56 6.84 7.84
C LEU A 551 -21.99 7.90 8.79
N PRO A 552 -21.39 9.02 8.32
CA PRO A 552 -20.97 10.08 9.22
C PRO A 552 -22.16 10.70 9.98
N LYS A 553 -23.32 10.87 9.34
CA LYS A 553 -24.53 11.42 10.00
C LYS A 553 -25.00 10.51 11.13
N VAL A 554 -25.01 9.20 10.90
CA VAL A 554 -25.38 8.19 11.89
C VAL A 554 -24.43 8.25 13.10
N VAL A 555 -23.11 8.37 12.85
CA VAL A 555 -22.11 8.48 13.93
C VAL A 555 -22.29 9.73 14.76
N ILE A 556 -22.54 10.89 14.17
CA ILE A 556 -22.72 12.16 14.91
C ILE A 556 -24.11 12.35 15.49
N SER A 557 -25.06 11.48 15.17
CA SER A 557 -26.47 11.58 15.51
C SER A 557 -26.72 11.68 17.02
N LYS A 558 -27.78 12.44 17.39
CA LYS A 558 -28.32 12.46 18.75
C LYS A 558 -29.50 11.48 18.91
N ASP A 559 -30.01 10.93 17.80
CA ASP A 559 -31.07 9.90 17.75
C ASP A 559 -30.64 8.81 16.76
N PHE A 560 -29.70 7.97 17.21
CA PHE A 560 -29.10 6.91 16.41
C PHE A 560 -30.14 6.02 15.72
N GLU A 561 -31.16 5.55 16.47
CA GLU A 561 -32.13 4.59 15.94
C GLU A 561 -32.91 5.19 14.76
N SER A 562 -33.36 6.44 14.89
CA SER A 562 -34.08 7.15 13.83
C SER A 562 -33.21 7.36 12.58
N ASP A 563 -31.93 7.74 12.75
CA ASP A 563 -31.05 8.01 11.61
C ASP A 563 -30.52 6.72 10.98
N TRP A 564 -30.36 5.65 11.76
CA TRP A 564 -30.06 4.33 11.23
C TRP A 564 -31.21 3.77 10.37
N GLU A 565 -32.47 3.93 10.80
CA GLU A 565 -33.64 3.54 9.98
C GLU A 565 -33.72 4.31 8.66
N LYS A 566 -33.38 5.62 8.67
CA LYS A 566 -33.30 6.44 7.45
C LYS A 566 -32.19 5.96 6.53
N TYR A 567 -31.00 5.66 7.08
CA TYR A 567 -29.89 5.06 6.32
C TYR A 567 -30.31 3.76 5.67
N GLN A 568 -30.84 2.82 6.43
CA GLN A 568 -31.30 1.51 5.89
C GLN A 568 -32.30 1.68 4.74
N LYS A 569 -33.23 2.65 4.88
CA LYS A 569 -34.19 2.95 3.82
C LYS A 569 -33.49 3.53 2.59
N ALA A 570 -32.65 4.52 2.75
CA ALA A 570 -31.90 5.15 1.65
C ALA A 570 -31.02 4.13 0.93
N TYR A 571 -30.33 3.27 1.68
CA TYR A 571 -29.49 2.21 1.14
C TYR A 571 -30.30 1.18 0.32
N LYS A 572 -31.46 0.77 0.82
CA LYS A 572 -32.37 -0.11 0.08
C LYS A 572 -32.86 0.52 -1.23
N ASP A 573 -33.10 1.84 -1.24
CA ASP A 573 -33.53 2.56 -2.44
C ASP A 573 -32.43 2.62 -3.51
N CYS A 574 -31.14 2.34 -3.17
CA CYS A 574 -30.02 2.16 -4.12
C CYS A 574 -30.08 0.84 -4.89
N LYS A 575 -30.94 -0.10 -4.51
CA LYS A 575 -31.13 -1.43 -5.12
C LYS A 575 -29.87 -2.31 -5.02
N PRO A 576 -29.34 -2.55 -3.80
CA PRO A 576 -28.16 -3.37 -3.62
C PRO A 576 -28.27 -4.77 -4.22
N GLU A 577 -29.50 -5.33 -4.30
CA GLU A 577 -29.74 -6.63 -4.91
C GLU A 577 -29.25 -6.74 -6.36
N VAL A 578 -29.31 -5.65 -7.15
CA VAL A 578 -28.84 -5.63 -8.54
C VAL A 578 -27.32 -5.75 -8.62
N PHE A 579 -26.62 -5.07 -7.72
CA PHE A 579 -25.16 -5.17 -7.56
C PHE A 579 -24.75 -6.58 -7.09
N LEU A 580 -25.41 -7.11 -6.04
CA LEU A 580 -25.10 -8.41 -5.47
C LEU A 580 -25.33 -9.57 -6.45
N GLU A 581 -26.35 -9.48 -7.31
CA GLU A 581 -26.58 -10.46 -8.38
C GLU A 581 -25.43 -10.47 -9.40
N GLU A 582 -24.86 -9.31 -9.73
CA GLU A 582 -23.69 -9.23 -10.64
C GLU A 582 -22.44 -9.77 -9.98
N MET A 583 -22.21 -9.42 -8.71
CA MET A 583 -21.08 -9.97 -7.95
C MET A 583 -21.16 -11.50 -7.82
N GLN A 584 -22.39 -12.07 -7.69
CA GLN A 584 -22.57 -13.53 -7.67
C GLN A 584 -22.19 -14.17 -9.02
N LYS A 585 -22.54 -13.55 -10.14
CA LYS A 585 -22.15 -14.07 -11.47
C LYS A 585 -20.61 -14.06 -11.63
N GLU A 586 -19.97 -13.00 -11.19
CA GLU A 586 -18.50 -12.93 -11.21
C GLU A 586 -17.85 -13.96 -10.29
N LEU A 587 -18.39 -14.15 -9.08
CA LEU A 587 -17.97 -15.22 -8.17
C LEU A 587 -18.06 -16.59 -8.86
N ASP A 588 -19.21 -16.89 -9.47
CA ASP A 588 -19.45 -18.16 -10.16
C ASP A 588 -18.47 -18.35 -11.33
N ARG A 589 -18.17 -17.29 -12.08
CA ARG A 589 -17.18 -17.27 -13.17
C ARG A 589 -15.78 -17.62 -12.66
N ARG A 590 -15.31 -16.93 -11.59
CA ARG A 590 -13.97 -17.16 -10.99
C ARG A 590 -13.86 -18.57 -10.42
N VAL A 591 -14.88 -19.06 -9.73
CA VAL A 591 -14.93 -20.43 -9.21
C VAL A 591 -14.89 -21.45 -10.35
N ALA A 592 -15.53 -21.18 -11.49
CA ALA A 592 -15.47 -22.06 -12.65
C ALA A 592 -14.06 -22.07 -13.30
N LEU A 593 -13.39 -20.93 -13.38
CA LEU A 593 -12.02 -20.82 -13.89
C LEU A 593 -11.00 -21.55 -13.00
N SER A 594 -11.24 -21.61 -11.70
CA SER A 594 -10.35 -22.28 -10.76
C SER A 594 -10.31 -23.81 -10.91
N LYS A 595 -11.38 -24.41 -11.48
CA LYS A 595 -11.51 -25.86 -11.73
C LYS A 595 -10.81 -26.28 -13.01
#